data_cf3b30f3d9d8f1d34c6b93570470425d
#
_entry.id   cf3b30f3d9d8f1d34c6b93570470425d
#
_cell.length_a   1.000
_cell.length_b   1.000
_cell.length_c   1.000
_cell.angle_alpha   90.00
_cell.angle_beta   90.00
_cell.angle_gamma   90.00
#
_symmetry.space_group_name_H-M   'P 1'
#
loop_
_entity.id
_entity.type
_entity.pdbx_description
1 polymer ?
#
loop_
_entity_poly.entity_id
_entity_poly.type
_entity_poly.pdbx_seq_one_letter_code
_entity_poly.pdbx_strand_id
1 'polypeptide(L)'
;MRFAKENPLIEGYFSRRKCLQSILIGGQSILFSEHSTAGAQIEEPLMDAVRTALTSAIANHAPPVPEFKDTESRIRYLRWLVAMSDRLKKKKPEWQIRKEFLQTVWYESKRAGLDETLVLGLIQVESNFRKFAVSSVGARGYMQVMPFWTRVIGDGDASKLFHMQTNLRFGCVILRHYLDREKGDRFMGLGRYNGSRGKSPYPDAVLGAARNWEFSG
;
A
#
# COMPACT_ATOMS: atom_id res chain seq x y z
N MET A 1 56.88 49.67 -29.51
CA MET A 1 57.04 49.47 -30.97
C MET A 1 55.93 48.55 -31.43
N ARG A 2 54.92 49.18 -32.03
CA ARG A 2 54.54 49.07 -33.47
C ARG A 2 54.05 47.64 -33.84
N PHE A 3 52.89 47.30 -34.34
CA PHE A 3 51.77 47.86 -35.09
C PHE A 3 50.92 46.60 -35.35
N ALA A 4 49.66 46.51 -35.11
CA ALA A 4 48.48 46.86 -35.88
C ALA A 4 48.43 46.25 -37.27
N LYS A 5 47.30 45.53 -37.53
CA LYS A 5 46.34 45.69 -38.62
C LYS A 5 45.60 44.37 -38.86
N GLU A 6 44.35 44.36 -38.68
CA GLU A 6 43.21 44.68 -39.55
C GLU A 6 42.69 43.47 -40.40
N ASN A 7 41.40 43.27 -40.21
CA ASN A 7 40.45 42.51 -41.03
C ASN A 7 40.47 42.91 -42.53
N PRO A 8 39.91 42.15 -43.45
CA PRO A 8 38.48 42.25 -43.65
C PRO A 8 37.75 40.97 -44.18
N LEU A 9 36.48 40.97 -43.90
CA LEU A 9 35.29 40.48 -44.67
C LEU A 9 35.51 40.01 -46.10
N ILE A 10 34.85 38.92 -46.51
CA ILE A 10 34.08 38.87 -47.78
C ILE A 10 32.99 37.80 -47.67
N GLU A 11 31.83 38.21 -48.11
CA GLU A 11 30.56 37.52 -48.32
C GLU A 11 30.62 36.42 -49.37
N GLY A 12 29.62 35.51 -49.26
CA GLY A 12 29.02 35.13 -50.50
C GLY A 12 28.77 33.65 -50.72
N TYR A 13 27.59 33.29 -50.71
CA TYR A 13 26.75 32.65 -51.72
C TYR A 13 26.01 31.36 -51.32
N PHE A 14 24.71 31.47 -51.38
CA PHE A 14 23.71 30.45 -51.41
C PHE A 14 23.99 29.30 -52.38
N SER A 15 23.81 28.09 -51.97
CA SER A 15 23.35 27.03 -52.90
C SER A 15 22.42 26.05 -52.21
N ARG A 16 21.18 26.07 -52.63
CA ARG A 16 20.15 25.10 -52.29
C ARG A 16 20.50 23.75 -52.95
N ARG A 17 20.72 22.72 -52.14
CA ARG A 17 20.52 21.34 -52.60
C ARG A 17 19.75 20.59 -51.53
N LYS A 18 18.55 20.14 -51.95
CA LYS A 18 17.64 19.25 -51.24
C LYS A 18 18.37 17.97 -50.86
N CYS A 19 18.41 17.64 -49.61
CA CYS A 19 18.66 16.28 -49.15
C CYS A 19 17.46 15.86 -48.33
N LEU A 20 16.75 14.88 -48.85
CA LEU A 20 15.67 14.15 -48.21
C LEU A 20 16.28 13.50 -46.94
N GLN A 21 15.94 14.02 -45.78
CA GLN A 21 16.15 13.32 -44.52
C GLN A 21 14.87 12.58 -44.17
N SER A 22 14.96 11.28 -44.26
CA SER A 22 13.98 10.32 -43.75
C SER A 22 13.78 10.58 -42.24
N ILE A 23 12.61 11.09 -41.89
CA ILE A 23 12.19 11.20 -40.48
C ILE A 23 11.86 9.80 -40.01
N LEU A 24 12.79 9.17 -39.34
CA LEU A 24 12.53 8.04 -38.43
C LEU A 24 11.71 8.58 -37.25
N ILE A 25 10.40 8.44 -37.34
CA ILE A 25 9.50 8.61 -36.20
C ILE A 25 9.79 7.43 -35.29
N GLY A 26 10.74 7.61 -34.37
CA GLY A 26 10.90 6.76 -33.22
C GLY A 26 9.67 6.93 -32.33
N GLY A 27 8.72 6.01 -32.47
CA GLY A 27 7.61 5.91 -31.55
C GLY A 27 8.15 5.64 -30.14
N GLN A 28 8.34 6.68 -29.35
CA GLN A 28 8.41 6.54 -27.90
C GLN A 28 7.02 6.12 -27.44
N SER A 29 6.85 4.82 -27.26
CA SER A 29 5.75 4.28 -26.46
C SER A 29 5.92 4.86 -25.06
N ILE A 30 5.23 5.96 -24.78
CA ILE A 30 5.02 6.44 -23.42
C ILE A 30 4.17 5.35 -22.76
N LEU A 31 4.83 4.42 -22.09
CA LEU A 31 4.19 3.54 -21.14
C LEU A 31 3.63 4.44 -20.05
N PHE A 32 2.36 4.84 -20.19
CA PHE A 32 1.58 5.30 -19.05
C PHE A 32 1.53 4.13 -18.08
N SER A 33 2.50 4.09 -17.16
CA SER A 33 2.39 3.34 -15.94
C SER A 33 1.17 3.94 -15.23
N GLU A 34 0.01 3.29 -15.36
CA GLU A 34 -1.14 3.57 -14.51
C GLU A 34 -0.67 3.26 -13.08
N HIS A 35 -0.17 4.27 -12.39
CA HIS A 35 0.15 4.18 -10.99
C HIS A 35 -1.19 3.97 -10.30
N SER A 36 -1.45 2.72 -9.88
CA SER A 36 -2.52 2.42 -8.95
C SER A 36 -2.32 3.35 -7.75
N THR A 37 -3.19 4.34 -7.62
CA THR A 37 -3.16 5.29 -6.50
C THR A 37 -3.55 4.50 -5.26
N ALA A 38 -2.53 4.13 -4.45
CA ALA A 38 -2.77 3.48 -3.16
C ALA A 38 -3.70 4.36 -2.31
N GLY A 39 -4.67 3.73 -1.64
CA GLY A 39 -5.54 4.41 -0.70
C GLY A 39 -6.65 5.28 -1.28
N ALA A 40 -7.17 5.00 -2.48
CA ALA A 40 -8.29 5.72 -3.07
C ALA A 40 -9.68 5.18 -2.62
N GLN A 41 -9.81 4.78 -1.35
CA GLN A 41 -11.07 4.30 -0.78
C GLN A 41 -12.19 5.34 -0.96
N ILE A 42 -13.40 4.87 -1.35
CA ILE A 42 -14.56 5.72 -1.58
C ILE A 42 -15.45 5.66 -0.33
N GLU A 43 -15.92 6.82 0.14
CA GLU A 43 -16.91 6.89 1.22
C GLU A 43 -18.26 6.44 0.68
N GLU A 44 -18.77 5.32 1.19
CA GLU A 44 -20.08 4.76 0.84
C GLU A 44 -20.99 4.81 2.07
N PRO A 45 -22.30 5.08 1.90
CA PRO A 45 -23.25 4.99 3.00
C PRO A 45 -23.27 3.58 3.60
N LEU A 46 -23.12 3.48 4.92
CA LEU A 46 -23.23 2.21 5.65
C LEU A 46 -24.63 2.09 6.28
N MET A 47 -25.19 0.89 6.23
CA MET A 47 -26.35 0.55 7.04
C MET A 47 -25.99 0.67 8.52
N ASP A 48 -26.92 1.11 9.37
CA ASP A 48 -26.67 1.36 10.80
C ASP A 48 -26.15 0.12 11.54
N ALA A 49 -26.69 -1.07 11.25
CA ALA A 49 -26.21 -2.32 11.82
C ALA A 49 -24.74 -2.62 11.45
N VAL A 50 -24.37 -2.36 10.19
CA VAL A 50 -22.98 -2.54 9.72
C VAL A 50 -22.06 -1.51 10.40
N ARG A 51 -22.46 -0.26 10.46
CA ARG A 51 -21.72 0.81 11.16
C ARG A 51 -21.50 0.45 12.62
N THR A 52 -22.52 0.00 13.34
CA THR A 52 -22.43 -0.41 14.75
C THR A 52 -21.45 -1.55 14.94
N ALA A 53 -21.51 -2.58 14.09
CA ALA A 53 -20.59 -3.72 14.14
C ALA A 53 -19.12 -3.29 13.90
N LEU A 54 -18.87 -2.44 12.91
CA LEU A 54 -17.53 -1.93 12.61
C LEU A 54 -17.01 -1.03 13.74
N THR A 55 -17.86 -0.15 14.31
CA THR A 55 -17.52 0.71 15.45
C THR A 55 -17.12 -0.14 16.67
N SER A 56 -17.89 -1.17 16.99
CA SER A 56 -17.55 -2.10 18.08
C SER A 56 -16.23 -2.81 17.83
N ALA A 57 -15.96 -3.22 16.59
CA ALA A 57 -14.69 -3.83 16.23
C ALA A 57 -13.49 -2.88 16.37
N ILE A 58 -13.68 -1.58 16.13
CA ILE A 58 -12.64 -0.57 16.31
C ILE A 58 -12.45 -0.22 17.79
N ALA A 59 -13.51 -0.11 18.57
CA ALA A 59 -13.48 0.33 19.97
C ALA A 59 -12.74 -0.63 20.91
N ASN A 60 -12.59 -1.89 20.55
CA ASN A 60 -11.88 -2.86 21.39
C ASN A 60 -10.35 -2.60 21.35
N HIS A 61 -9.82 -2.00 22.43
CA HIS A 61 -8.43 -1.56 22.54
C HIS A 61 -7.49 -2.55 23.26
N ALA A 62 -7.81 -3.84 23.28
CA ALA A 62 -6.91 -4.83 23.85
C ALA A 62 -5.50 -4.72 23.23
N PRO A 63 -4.42 -4.83 24.04
CA PRO A 63 -3.06 -4.83 23.51
C PRO A 63 -2.87 -6.02 22.57
N PRO A 64 -1.99 -5.93 21.56
CA PRO A 64 -1.80 -6.97 20.55
C PRO A 64 -0.96 -8.14 21.12
N VAL A 65 -1.50 -8.83 22.10
CA VAL A 65 -0.88 -10.01 22.72
C VAL A 65 -1.48 -11.24 22.02
N PRO A 66 -0.71 -12.02 21.27
CA PRO A 66 -1.18 -13.25 20.68
C PRO A 66 -1.54 -14.30 21.75
N GLU A 67 -2.76 -14.81 21.67
CA GLU A 67 -3.24 -15.93 22.49
C GLU A 67 -3.15 -17.22 21.71
N PHE A 68 -2.77 -18.32 22.34
CA PHE A 68 -2.58 -19.61 21.70
C PHE A 68 -3.38 -20.69 22.46
N LYS A 69 -4.10 -21.52 21.70
CA LYS A 69 -4.89 -22.63 22.27
C LYS A 69 -4.01 -23.76 22.81
N ASP A 70 -2.82 -23.94 22.23
CA ASP A 70 -1.91 -25.04 22.52
C ASP A 70 -0.46 -24.65 22.20
N THR A 71 0.47 -25.50 22.61
CA THR A 71 1.90 -25.32 22.39
C THR A 71 2.27 -25.35 20.89
N GLU A 72 1.59 -26.15 20.08
CA GLU A 72 1.86 -26.25 18.65
C GLU A 72 1.54 -24.94 17.92
N SER A 73 0.37 -24.36 18.20
CA SER A 73 -0.02 -23.03 17.66
C SER A 73 1.00 -21.96 18.03
N ARG A 74 1.51 -22.00 19.29
CA ARG A 74 2.55 -21.08 19.73
C ARG A 74 3.86 -21.28 18.99
N ILE A 75 4.29 -22.52 18.79
CA ILE A 75 5.52 -22.84 18.04
C ILE A 75 5.38 -22.38 16.59
N ARG A 76 4.25 -22.65 15.94
CA ARG A 76 3.96 -22.21 14.58
C ARG A 76 4.02 -20.68 14.44
N TYR A 77 3.43 -19.97 15.39
CA TYR A 77 3.53 -18.51 15.46
C TYR A 77 4.98 -18.02 15.59
N LEU A 78 5.77 -18.64 16.48
CA LEU A 78 7.17 -18.24 16.67
C LEU A 78 8.02 -18.47 15.42
N ARG A 79 7.81 -19.61 14.74
CA ARG A 79 8.45 -19.89 13.44
C ARG A 79 8.05 -18.87 12.39
N TRP A 80 6.76 -18.56 12.29
CA TRP A 80 6.25 -17.52 11.41
C TRP A 80 6.89 -16.17 11.72
N LEU A 81 6.94 -15.77 12.99
CA LEU A 81 7.52 -14.49 13.41
C LEU A 81 8.99 -14.36 13.00
N VAL A 82 9.77 -15.42 13.16
CA VAL A 82 11.18 -15.46 12.72
C VAL A 82 11.26 -15.31 11.20
N ALA A 83 10.54 -16.13 10.45
CA ALA A 83 10.57 -16.09 8.98
C ALA A 83 10.14 -14.73 8.41
N MET A 84 9.05 -14.15 8.93
CA MET A 84 8.58 -12.83 8.50
C MET A 84 9.55 -11.72 8.92
N SER A 85 10.16 -11.86 10.10
CA SER A 85 11.16 -10.90 10.57
C SER A 85 12.37 -10.85 9.64
N ASP A 86 12.86 -11.99 9.19
CA ASP A 86 14.00 -12.03 8.26
C ASP A 86 13.67 -11.39 6.91
N ARG A 87 12.49 -11.68 6.37
CA ARG A 87 12.01 -11.05 5.12
C ARG A 87 11.86 -9.53 5.26
N LEU A 88 11.44 -9.06 6.43
CA LEU A 88 11.17 -7.64 6.68
C LEU A 88 12.42 -6.84 7.10
N LYS A 89 13.54 -7.50 7.39
CA LYS A 89 14.77 -6.90 7.95
C LYS A 89 15.28 -5.68 7.17
N LYS A 90 15.24 -5.73 5.84
CA LYS A 90 15.67 -4.61 4.98
C LYS A 90 14.75 -3.40 5.06
N LYS A 91 13.45 -3.60 5.35
CA LYS A 91 12.43 -2.53 5.43
C LYS A 91 12.30 -1.95 6.85
N LYS A 92 12.55 -2.80 7.86
CA LYS A 92 12.51 -2.47 9.29
C LYS A 92 13.74 -3.06 9.97
N PRO A 93 14.89 -2.35 9.98
CA PRO A 93 16.15 -2.92 10.48
C PRO A 93 16.13 -3.19 12.00
N GLU A 94 15.41 -2.38 12.78
CA GLU A 94 15.36 -2.51 14.24
C GLU A 94 14.47 -3.69 14.65
N TRP A 95 15.05 -4.64 15.37
CA TRP A 95 14.37 -5.87 15.80
C TRP A 95 13.12 -5.61 16.62
N GLN A 96 13.17 -4.70 17.61
CA GLN A 96 12.04 -4.44 18.48
C GLN A 96 10.84 -3.88 17.70
N ILE A 97 11.08 -2.91 16.83
CA ILE A 97 10.04 -2.31 15.96
C ILE A 97 9.46 -3.37 15.02
N ARG A 98 10.31 -4.21 14.45
CA ARG A 98 9.91 -5.29 13.54
C ARG A 98 9.07 -6.35 14.25
N LYS A 99 9.47 -6.76 15.46
CA LYS A 99 8.73 -7.70 16.30
C LYS A 99 7.36 -7.14 16.67
N GLU A 100 7.29 -5.92 17.20
CA GLU A 100 6.04 -5.26 17.56
C GLU A 100 5.09 -5.13 16.37
N PHE A 101 5.62 -4.73 15.22
CA PHE A 101 4.85 -4.64 13.98
C PHE A 101 4.26 -5.99 13.57
N LEU A 102 5.06 -7.05 13.53
CA LEU A 102 4.60 -8.38 13.13
C LEU A 102 3.62 -8.99 14.15
N GLN A 103 3.83 -8.76 15.46
CA GLN A 103 2.88 -9.16 16.49
C GLN A 103 1.53 -8.47 16.29
N THR A 104 1.54 -7.16 15.97
CA THR A 104 0.33 -6.39 15.73
C THR A 104 -0.38 -6.84 14.46
N VAL A 105 0.36 -7.11 13.37
CA VAL A 105 -0.19 -7.66 12.14
C VAL A 105 -0.87 -9.02 12.41
N TRP A 106 -0.17 -9.92 13.07
CA TRP A 106 -0.73 -11.23 13.43
C TRP A 106 -2.03 -11.07 14.22
N TYR A 107 -1.98 -10.28 15.30
CA TYR A 107 -3.12 -10.08 16.18
C TYR A 107 -4.34 -9.49 15.45
N GLU A 108 -4.17 -8.39 14.72
CA GLU A 108 -5.28 -7.72 14.05
C GLU A 108 -5.80 -8.53 12.84
N SER A 109 -4.94 -9.28 12.15
CA SER A 109 -5.37 -10.21 11.10
C SER A 109 -6.25 -11.33 11.66
N LYS A 110 -5.79 -12.02 12.73
CA LYS A 110 -6.58 -13.09 13.37
C LYS A 110 -7.89 -12.59 13.94
N ARG A 111 -7.86 -11.43 14.59
CA ARG A 111 -9.05 -10.79 15.14
C ARG A 111 -10.09 -10.44 14.07
N ALA A 112 -9.66 -10.01 12.89
CA ALA A 112 -10.53 -9.71 11.75
C ALA A 112 -10.85 -10.95 10.89
N GLY A 113 -10.38 -12.15 11.24
CA GLY A 113 -10.58 -13.36 10.43
C GLY A 113 -9.90 -13.28 9.07
N LEU A 114 -8.75 -12.59 8.98
CA LEU A 114 -7.95 -12.43 7.77
C LEU A 114 -6.71 -13.32 7.79
N ASP A 115 -6.26 -13.65 6.59
CA ASP A 115 -4.96 -14.25 6.35
C ASP A 115 -3.86 -13.18 6.53
N GLU A 116 -2.92 -13.40 7.43
CA GLU A 116 -1.79 -12.51 7.67
C GLU A 116 -0.90 -12.29 6.43
N THR A 117 -0.86 -13.29 5.57
CA THR A 117 -0.16 -13.23 4.28
C THR A 117 -0.78 -12.17 3.36
N LEU A 118 -2.12 -12.17 3.28
CA LEU A 118 -2.86 -11.16 2.52
C LEU A 118 -2.66 -9.76 3.11
N VAL A 119 -2.70 -9.63 4.44
CA VAL A 119 -2.51 -8.33 5.12
C VAL A 119 -1.10 -7.78 4.89
N LEU A 120 -0.06 -8.63 4.97
CA LEU A 120 1.33 -8.23 4.67
C LEU A 120 1.50 -7.82 3.21
N GLY A 121 0.88 -8.56 2.27
CA GLY A 121 0.87 -8.21 0.84
C GLY A 121 0.22 -6.85 0.59
N LEU A 122 -0.92 -6.60 1.22
CA LEU A 122 -1.61 -5.31 1.14
C LEU A 122 -0.73 -4.17 1.70
N ILE A 123 -0.16 -4.32 2.88
CA ILE A 123 0.74 -3.33 3.48
C ILE A 123 1.96 -3.04 2.59
N GLN A 124 2.49 -4.06 1.93
CA GLN A 124 3.60 -3.90 0.98
C GLN A 124 3.20 -2.98 -0.19
N VAL A 125 2.02 -3.18 -0.76
CA VAL A 125 1.53 -2.37 -1.88
C VAL A 125 1.16 -0.96 -1.43
N GLU A 126 0.46 -0.82 -0.30
CA GLU A 126 -0.06 0.45 0.19
C GLU A 126 1.04 1.41 0.65
N SER A 127 1.97 0.95 1.43
CA SER A 127 2.95 1.83 2.07
C SER A 127 4.40 1.38 1.95
N ASN A 128 4.63 0.18 1.42
CA ASN A 128 5.92 -0.48 1.50
C ASN A 128 6.46 -0.48 2.95
N PHE A 129 5.59 -0.77 3.91
CA PHE A 129 5.86 -0.83 5.35
C PHE A 129 6.25 0.52 6.00
N ARG A 130 5.91 1.66 5.41
CA ARG A 130 6.19 2.99 5.96
C ARG A 130 5.08 3.44 6.91
N LYS A 131 5.44 3.70 8.18
CA LYS A 131 4.50 4.11 9.23
C LYS A 131 3.80 5.44 8.92
N PHE A 132 4.53 6.40 8.38
CA PHE A 132 4.06 7.76 8.12
C PHE A 132 3.78 8.01 6.63
N ALA A 133 3.40 6.97 5.88
CA ALA A 133 3.00 7.12 4.49
C ALA A 133 1.72 7.98 4.40
N VAL A 134 1.71 8.91 3.45
CA VAL A 134 0.54 9.71 3.07
C VAL A 134 0.45 9.69 1.56
N SER A 135 -0.73 9.34 1.02
CA SER A 135 -0.97 9.38 -0.43
C SER A 135 -1.40 10.79 -0.89
N SER A 136 -1.42 10.99 -2.21
CA SER A 136 -1.90 12.25 -2.81
C SER A 136 -3.36 12.56 -2.47
N VAL A 137 -4.16 11.55 -2.15
CA VAL A 137 -5.57 11.69 -1.74
C VAL A 137 -5.75 11.69 -0.22
N GLY A 138 -4.65 11.69 0.56
CA GLY A 138 -4.66 11.83 2.01
C GLY A 138 -4.83 10.52 2.79
N ALA A 139 -4.75 9.36 2.16
CA ALA A 139 -4.72 8.07 2.87
C ALA A 139 -3.47 7.97 3.74
N ARG A 140 -3.56 7.29 4.92
CA ARG A 140 -2.55 7.38 5.98
C ARG A 140 -2.08 6.03 6.48
N GLY A 141 -0.79 5.97 6.78
CA GLY A 141 -0.15 4.90 7.53
C GLY A 141 0.08 3.60 6.75
N TYR A 142 0.32 2.53 7.47
CA TYR A 142 0.70 1.23 6.90
C TYR A 142 -0.28 0.67 5.87
N MET A 143 -1.57 0.73 6.17
CA MET A 143 -2.65 0.20 5.32
C MET A 143 -3.38 1.30 4.55
N GLN A 144 -2.84 2.53 4.49
CA GLN A 144 -3.38 3.66 3.74
C GLN A 144 -4.88 3.86 3.95
N VAL A 145 -5.26 3.97 5.22
CA VAL A 145 -6.64 4.20 5.62
C VAL A 145 -7.04 5.65 5.34
N MET A 146 -8.18 5.83 4.68
CA MET A 146 -8.73 7.17 4.43
C MET A 146 -9.26 7.82 5.71
N PRO A 147 -9.01 9.14 5.93
CA PRO A 147 -9.43 9.86 7.13
C PRO A 147 -10.93 9.80 7.43
N PHE A 148 -11.79 9.72 6.41
CA PHE A 148 -13.24 9.66 6.63
C PHE A 148 -13.66 8.45 7.49
N TRP A 149 -12.92 7.33 7.42
CA TRP A 149 -13.23 6.17 8.24
C TRP A 149 -13.19 6.45 9.73
N THR A 150 -12.32 7.36 10.20
CA THR A 150 -12.30 7.73 11.62
C THR A 150 -13.60 8.42 12.06
N ARG A 151 -14.25 9.16 11.17
CA ARG A 151 -15.57 9.78 11.45
C ARG A 151 -16.72 8.78 11.36
N VAL A 152 -16.62 7.82 10.42
CA VAL A 152 -17.70 6.85 10.15
C VAL A 152 -17.80 5.77 11.22
N ILE A 153 -16.65 5.22 11.66
CA ILE A 153 -16.59 4.08 12.56
C ILE A 153 -15.63 4.24 13.76
N GLY A 154 -15.03 5.41 13.95
CA GLY A 154 -14.11 5.73 15.03
C GLY A 154 -14.53 6.96 15.83
N ASP A 155 -13.55 7.62 16.42
CA ASP A 155 -13.72 8.83 17.24
C ASP A 155 -13.51 10.15 16.49
N GLY A 156 -13.30 10.09 15.18
CA GLY A 156 -13.09 11.27 14.33
C GLY A 156 -11.64 11.76 14.24
N ASP A 157 -10.74 11.27 15.08
CA ASP A 157 -9.35 11.71 15.10
C ASP A 157 -8.49 10.98 14.05
N ALA A 158 -8.35 11.62 12.91
CA ALA A 158 -7.54 11.07 11.81
C ALA A 158 -6.02 11.08 12.07
N SER A 159 -5.52 11.77 13.10
CA SER A 159 -4.11 11.72 13.47
C SER A 159 -3.71 10.35 14.03
N LYS A 160 -4.66 9.66 14.66
CA LYS A 160 -4.50 8.30 15.20
C LYS A 160 -4.21 7.25 14.14
N LEU A 161 -4.47 7.53 12.86
CA LEU A 161 -4.10 6.63 11.76
C LEU A 161 -2.58 6.51 11.55
N PHE A 162 -1.78 7.31 12.22
CA PHE A 162 -0.32 7.11 12.29
C PHE A 162 0.13 6.24 13.47
N HIS A 163 -0.76 5.89 14.39
CA HIS A 163 -0.49 4.89 15.40
C HIS A 163 -0.59 3.49 14.78
N MET A 164 0.43 2.68 14.96
CA MET A 164 0.55 1.37 14.31
C MET A 164 -0.66 0.47 14.56
N GLN A 165 -1.01 0.24 15.83
CA GLN A 165 -2.13 -0.62 16.17
C GLN A 165 -3.45 -0.08 15.64
N THR A 166 -3.70 1.23 15.77
CA THR A 166 -4.92 1.86 15.26
C THR A 166 -5.03 1.68 13.74
N ASN A 167 -3.95 1.96 13.02
CA ASN A 167 -3.94 1.84 11.56
C ASN A 167 -4.22 0.41 11.08
N LEU A 168 -3.51 -0.57 11.66
CA LEU A 168 -3.69 -1.98 11.32
C LEU A 168 -5.10 -2.48 11.67
N ARG A 169 -5.65 -2.03 12.80
CA ARG A 169 -7.03 -2.34 13.20
C ARG A 169 -8.05 -1.82 12.20
N PHE A 170 -7.99 -0.53 11.88
CA PHE A 170 -8.88 0.06 10.88
C PHE A 170 -8.75 -0.65 9.54
N GLY A 171 -7.52 -0.82 9.06
CA GLY A 171 -7.28 -1.47 7.77
C GLY A 171 -7.81 -2.90 7.70
N CYS A 172 -7.58 -3.72 8.75
CA CYS A 172 -8.09 -5.08 8.81
C CYS A 172 -9.62 -5.13 8.90
N VAL A 173 -10.24 -4.28 9.71
CA VAL A 173 -11.71 -4.21 9.84
C VAL A 173 -12.36 -3.80 8.52
N ILE A 174 -11.81 -2.78 7.84
CA ILE A 174 -12.30 -2.30 6.55
C ILE A 174 -12.11 -3.37 5.47
N LEU A 175 -10.95 -4.02 5.42
CA LEU A 175 -10.70 -5.10 4.46
C LEU A 175 -11.67 -6.26 4.67
N ARG A 176 -11.90 -6.68 5.92
CA ARG A 176 -12.88 -7.72 6.24
C ARG A 176 -14.27 -7.33 5.79
N HIS A 177 -14.70 -6.11 6.08
CA HIS A 177 -16.00 -5.59 5.62
C HIS A 177 -16.15 -5.71 4.09
N TYR A 178 -15.16 -5.32 3.32
CA TYR A 178 -15.24 -5.40 1.87
C TYR A 178 -15.18 -6.84 1.34
N LEU A 179 -14.41 -7.71 1.99
CA LEU A 179 -14.42 -9.14 1.65
C LEU A 179 -15.77 -9.80 1.93
N ASP A 180 -16.42 -9.45 3.06
CA ASP A 180 -17.76 -9.97 3.39
C ASP A 180 -18.79 -9.47 2.38
N ARG A 181 -18.73 -8.22 2.01
CA ARG A 181 -19.58 -7.59 1.01
C ARG A 181 -19.47 -8.25 -0.38
N GLU A 182 -18.28 -8.73 -0.72
CA GLU A 182 -17.98 -9.47 -1.94
C GLU A 182 -18.02 -11.00 -1.74
N LYS A 183 -18.66 -11.50 -0.67
CA LYS A 183 -18.87 -12.92 -0.39
C LYS A 183 -17.56 -13.74 -0.35
N GLY A 184 -16.47 -13.12 0.09
CA GLY A 184 -15.15 -13.73 0.18
C GLY A 184 -14.30 -13.60 -1.09
N ASP A 185 -14.81 -13.01 -2.17
CA ASP A 185 -14.02 -12.76 -3.38
C ASP A 185 -12.90 -11.74 -3.07
N ARG A 186 -11.66 -12.25 -3.04
CA ARG A 186 -10.47 -11.44 -2.71
C ARG A 186 -10.19 -10.38 -3.75
N PHE A 187 -10.37 -10.69 -5.04
CA PHE A 187 -10.12 -9.75 -6.12
C PHE A 187 -11.08 -8.55 -6.04
N MET A 188 -12.36 -8.82 -5.90
CA MET A 188 -13.38 -7.78 -5.80
C MET A 188 -13.29 -7.01 -4.48
N GLY A 189 -13.02 -7.69 -3.35
CA GLY A 189 -12.86 -7.08 -2.03
C GLY A 189 -11.65 -6.13 -1.98
N LEU A 190 -10.52 -6.53 -2.53
CA LEU A 190 -9.33 -5.68 -2.69
C LEU A 190 -9.61 -4.49 -3.61
N GLY A 191 -10.31 -4.71 -4.71
CA GLY A 191 -10.74 -3.64 -5.60
C GLY A 191 -11.61 -2.61 -4.89
N ARG A 192 -12.53 -3.02 -3.99
CA ARG A 192 -13.30 -2.09 -3.15
C ARG A 192 -12.41 -1.36 -2.16
N TYR A 193 -11.50 -2.07 -1.51
CA TYR A 193 -10.56 -1.47 -0.57
C TYR A 193 -9.79 -0.30 -1.19
N ASN A 194 -9.38 -0.42 -2.43
CA ASN A 194 -8.65 0.62 -3.16
C ASN A 194 -9.55 1.59 -3.94
N GLY A 195 -10.88 1.39 -4.00
CA GLY A 195 -11.77 2.17 -4.85
C GLY A 195 -11.69 1.84 -6.35
N SER A 196 -11.10 0.70 -6.70
CA SER A 196 -10.91 0.23 -8.09
C SER A 196 -11.63 -1.09 -8.37
N ARG A 197 -12.82 -1.29 -7.78
CA ARG A 197 -13.60 -2.53 -7.91
C ARG A 197 -13.70 -2.99 -9.36
N GLY A 198 -13.35 -4.26 -9.61
CA GLY A 198 -13.39 -4.88 -10.93
C GLY A 198 -12.22 -4.53 -11.84
N LYS A 199 -11.25 -3.72 -11.39
CA LYS A 199 -10.02 -3.41 -12.14
C LYS A 199 -8.85 -4.23 -11.60
N SER A 200 -8.10 -4.88 -12.48
CA SER A 200 -7.04 -5.82 -12.14
C SER A 200 -5.77 -5.22 -11.51
N PRO A 201 -5.28 -4.02 -11.84
CA PRO A 201 -3.93 -3.63 -11.44
C PRO A 201 -3.66 -3.70 -9.92
N TYR A 202 -4.59 -3.22 -9.09
CA TYR A 202 -4.39 -3.22 -7.65
C TYR A 202 -4.59 -4.60 -7.00
N PRO A 203 -5.70 -5.31 -7.23
CA PRO A 203 -5.87 -6.66 -6.68
C PRO A 203 -4.74 -7.61 -7.08
N ASP A 204 -4.29 -7.57 -8.33
CA ASP A 204 -3.20 -8.43 -8.80
C ASP A 204 -1.87 -8.08 -8.13
N ALA A 205 -1.58 -6.79 -7.92
CA ALA A 205 -0.40 -6.34 -7.19
C ALA A 205 -0.41 -6.86 -5.75
N VAL A 206 -1.54 -6.75 -5.04
CA VAL A 206 -1.66 -7.23 -3.65
C VAL A 206 -1.55 -8.74 -3.56
N LEU A 207 -2.25 -9.49 -4.42
CA LEU A 207 -2.20 -10.94 -4.45
C LEU A 207 -0.81 -11.44 -4.87
N GLY A 208 -0.17 -10.74 -5.80
CA GLY A 208 1.23 -10.99 -6.18
C GLY A 208 2.19 -10.74 -5.02
N ALA A 209 2.05 -9.63 -4.30
CA ALA A 209 2.86 -9.32 -3.14
C ALA A 209 2.63 -10.29 -1.97
N ALA A 210 1.40 -10.78 -1.78
CA ALA A 210 1.06 -11.75 -0.74
C ALA A 210 1.87 -13.03 -0.85
N ARG A 211 2.15 -13.52 -2.08
CA ARG A 211 2.99 -14.70 -2.30
C ARG A 211 4.39 -14.59 -1.68
N ASN A 212 4.93 -13.38 -1.55
CA ASN A 212 6.24 -13.17 -0.89
C ASN A 212 6.19 -13.41 0.62
N TRP A 213 4.99 -13.51 1.20
CA TRP A 213 4.75 -13.66 2.64
C TRP A 213 4.18 -15.03 3.01
N GLU A 214 4.01 -15.93 2.03
CA GLU A 214 3.58 -17.31 2.29
C GLU A 214 4.56 -18.02 3.22
N PHE A 215 4.01 -18.78 4.17
CA PHE A 215 4.77 -19.51 5.17
C PHE A 215 4.24 -20.93 5.29
N SER A 216 5.10 -21.88 4.97
CA SER A 216 4.86 -23.32 5.12
C SER A 216 5.70 -23.81 6.29
N GLY A 217 5.16 -23.80 7.51
CA GLY A 217 5.86 -24.20 8.73
C GLY A 217 5.02 -25.03 9.67
#